data_3a8c9212b7944917674f708207667610
#
_entry.id   3a8c9212b7944917674f708207667610
#
_cell.length_a   1.000
_cell.length_b   1.000
_cell.length_c   1.000
_cell.angle_alpha   90.00
_cell.angle_beta   90.00
_cell.angle_gamma   90.00
#
_symmetry.space_group_name_H-M   'P 1'
#
loop_
_entity.id
_entity.type
_entity.pdbx_description
1 polymer ?
#
loop_
_entity_poly.entity_id
_entity_poly.type
_entity_poly.pdbx_seq_one_letter_code
_entity_poly.pdbx_strand_id
1 'polypeptide(L)'
;MSRRLDARSTLRERVVAAWYEPRPTLLAWLAWPLSVLFGWLARIRRAMYARGLVRVERMPVPVVVVGNITVGGSGKTPLVIALSDALQARGFHPGVVSRGHGGSGGVHAVTPDTDPRIAGDEPPIVAAAGFPMWVGRRRAAAARALLDAHPEVDVVICDDGLQHYALARDVEIAVIDEARGLGNGLLMPAGPLREAEDRLDEVDAVVRLVSGAVPHETQGDGRSTFMTHQPLAWRNVRDPHRSDDGTRFRGPGVHAVAGIGNPQRFFAMLRAQGLTPAEHPFDDHHAFTRKDLDYPGATAILMTQKDAVKCASFADERFWYLPIRAVVDPSLVAFVEQKIRGSQAA
;
A
#
# COMPACT_ATOMS: atom_id res chain seq x y z
N MET A 1 8.06 3.84 -23.89
CA MET A 1 7.01 4.39 -24.75
C MET A 1 6.46 5.64 -24.05
N SER A 2 6.82 6.84 -24.52
CA SER A 2 6.46 8.13 -23.91
C SER A 2 4.94 8.32 -23.98
N ARG A 3 4.28 8.44 -22.81
CA ARG A 3 2.86 8.82 -22.76
C ARG A 3 2.72 10.26 -23.26
N ARG A 4 2.10 10.48 -24.40
CA ARG A 4 1.57 11.81 -24.77
C ARG A 4 0.47 12.13 -23.75
N LEU A 5 0.74 13.08 -22.84
CA LEU A 5 -0.25 13.60 -21.92
C LEU A 5 -1.33 14.32 -22.74
N ASP A 6 -2.58 13.93 -22.54
CA ASP A 6 -3.72 14.65 -23.13
C ASP A 6 -3.73 16.10 -22.64
N ALA A 7 -4.18 17.02 -23.49
CA ALA A 7 -4.24 18.47 -23.18
C ALA A 7 -5.12 18.82 -21.95
N ARG A 8 -5.84 17.83 -21.41
CA ARG A 8 -6.71 17.94 -20.23
C ARG A 8 -6.10 17.42 -18.92
N SER A 9 -4.84 16.93 -18.94
CA SER A 9 -4.20 16.44 -17.71
C SER A 9 -4.01 17.56 -16.70
N THR A 10 -4.35 17.28 -15.43
CA THR A 10 -4.16 18.21 -14.32
C THR A 10 -2.67 18.47 -14.08
N LEU A 11 -2.32 19.60 -13.44
CA LEU A 11 -0.94 19.91 -13.06
C LEU A 11 -0.35 18.78 -12.20
N ARG A 12 -1.14 18.19 -11.30
CA ARG A 12 -0.75 17.07 -10.44
C ARG A 12 -0.35 15.85 -11.27
N GLU A 13 -1.15 15.46 -12.26
CA GLU A 13 -0.84 14.32 -13.13
C GLU A 13 0.45 14.54 -13.92
N ARG A 14 0.67 15.77 -14.41
CA ARG A 14 1.89 16.14 -15.12
C ARG A 14 3.12 16.06 -14.24
N VAL A 15 3.04 16.51 -12.99
CA VAL A 15 4.11 16.40 -12.01
C VAL A 15 4.41 14.94 -11.69
N VAL A 16 3.38 14.13 -11.41
CA VAL A 16 3.56 12.70 -11.10
C VAL A 16 4.12 11.94 -12.30
N ALA A 17 3.68 12.24 -13.52
CA ALA A 17 4.23 11.64 -14.74
C ALA A 17 5.73 12.00 -14.90
N ALA A 18 6.09 13.27 -14.66
CA ALA A 18 7.47 13.75 -14.74
C ALA A 18 8.41 13.05 -13.73
N TRP A 19 7.91 12.57 -12.60
CA TRP A 19 8.70 11.83 -11.61
C TRP A 19 9.19 10.47 -12.12
N TYR A 20 8.50 9.88 -13.09
CA TYR A 20 8.81 8.56 -13.65
C TYR A 20 9.38 8.61 -15.06
N GLU A 21 9.71 9.80 -15.55
CA GLU A 21 10.50 9.94 -16.78
C GLU A 21 11.97 9.54 -16.52
N PRO A 22 12.65 8.88 -17.48
CA PRO A 22 14.03 8.41 -17.30
C PRO A 22 15.05 9.52 -17.02
N ARG A 23 14.72 10.76 -17.37
CA ARG A 23 15.54 11.95 -17.11
C ARG A 23 14.70 13.03 -16.44
N PRO A 24 15.27 13.76 -15.48
CA PRO A 24 14.57 14.89 -14.85
C PRO A 24 14.08 15.90 -15.91
N THR A 25 12.80 16.21 -15.87
CA THR A 25 12.17 17.21 -16.74
C THR A 25 12.53 18.62 -16.29
N LEU A 26 12.27 19.64 -17.14
CA LEU A 26 12.44 21.04 -16.75
C LEU A 26 11.65 21.37 -15.46
N LEU A 27 10.46 20.80 -15.30
CA LEU A 27 9.63 20.97 -14.09
C LEU A 27 10.34 20.40 -12.85
N ALA A 28 10.99 19.23 -12.97
CA ALA A 28 11.76 18.64 -11.89
C ALA A 28 12.97 19.53 -11.52
N TRP A 29 13.66 20.08 -12.51
CA TRP A 29 14.76 21.01 -12.27
C TRP A 29 14.33 22.31 -11.58
N LEU A 30 13.18 22.87 -11.95
CA LEU A 30 12.62 24.04 -11.27
C LEU A 30 12.21 23.74 -9.83
N ALA A 31 11.75 22.52 -9.54
CA ALA A 31 11.37 22.07 -8.21
C ALA A 31 12.58 21.60 -7.37
N TRP A 32 13.76 21.37 -7.97
CA TRP A 32 14.92 20.78 -7.32
C TRP A 32 15.41 21.54 -6.06
N PRO A 33 15.48 22.89 -6.01
CA PRO A 33 15.88 23.58 -4.80
C PRO A 33 14.98 23.28 -3.60
N LEU A 34 13.65 23.14 -3.84
CA LEU A 34 12.70 22.76 -2.80
C LEU A 34 12.91 21.31 -2.36
N SER A 35 13.33 20.42 -3.26
CA SER A 35 13.65 19.03 -2.92
C SER A 35 14.90 18.93 -2.04
N VAL A 36 15.91 19.76 -2.29
CA VAL A 36 17.10 19.84 -1.43
C VAL A 36 16.70 20.28 -0.02
N LEU A 37 15.90 21.34 0.09
CA LEU A 37 15.39 21.82 1.38
C LEU A 37 14.55 20.75 2.09
N PHE A 38 13.65 20.09 1.37
CA PHE A 38 12.83 18.97 1.91
C PHE A 38 13.72 17.84 2.44
N GLY A 39 14.73 17.42 1.66
CA GLY A 39 15.65 16.37 2.07
C GLY A 39 16.46 16.74 3.33
N TRP A 40 16.87 17.99 3.43
CA TRP A 40 17.58 18.50 4.60
C TRP A 40 16.70 18.47 5.85
N LEU A 41 15.46 18.96 5.74
CA LEU A 41 14.47 18.93 6.82
C LEU A 41 14.13 17.49 7.24
N ALA A 42 13.97 16.57 6.28
CA ALA A 42 13.71 15.16 6.56
C ALA A 42 14.87 14.51 7.33
N ARG A 43 16.14 14.78 6.91
CA ARG A 43 17.35 14.30 7.59
C ARG A 43 17.49 14.86 9.00
N ILE A 44 17.26 16.17 9.19
CA ILE A 44 17.30 16.79 10.53
C ILE A 44 16.23 16.15 11.42
N ARG A 45 14.99 16.06 10.95
CA ARG A 45 13.92 15.46 11.71
C ARG A 45 14.27 14.03 12.15
N ARG A 46 14.82 13.22 11.26
CA ARG A 46 15.26 11.86 11.55
C ARG A 46 16.40 11.85 12.58
N ALA A 47 17.41 12.72 12.42
CA ALA A 47 18.51 12.84 13.35
C ALA A 47 18.05 13.26 14.76
N MET A 48 17.02 14.10 14.87
CA MET A 48 16.43 14.48 16.16
C MET A 48 15.82 13.27 16.89
N TYR A 49 15.10 12.39 16.19
CA TYR A 49 14.59 11.15 16.76
C TYR A 49 15.72 10.19 17.14
N ALA A 50 16.69 9.98 16.25
CA ALA A 50 17.82 9.08 16.50
C ALA A 50 18.68 9.51 17.70
N ARG A 51 18.78 10.83 17.96
CA ARG A 51 19.50 11.40 19.11
C ARG A 51 18.67 11.54 20.37
N GLY A 52 17.41 11.06 20.38
CA GLY A 52 16.52 11.17 21.53
C GLY A 52 16.03 12.59 21.86
N LEU A 53 16.23 13.57 20.95
CA LEU A 53 15.75 14.94 21.13
C LEU A 53 14.24 15.06 20.98
N VAL A 54 13.61 14.07 20.33
CA VAL A 54 12.16 13.96 20.18
C VAL A 54 11.71 12.63 20.79
N ARG A 55 10.63 12.69 21.53
CA ARG A 55 10.10 11.51 22.23
C ARG A 55 9.70 10.41 21.24
N VAL A 56 10.21 9.22 21.48
CA VAL A 56 9.81 7.96 20.83
C VAL A 56 8.99 7.14 21.81
N GLU A 57 7.86 6.64 21.38
CA GLU A 57 6.96 5.84 22.21
C GLU A 57 7.16 4.36 21.87
N ARG A 58 7.54 3.56 22.88
CA ARG A 58 7.69 2.11 22.78
C ARG A 58 6.41 1.41 23.19
N MET A 59 6.03 0.36 22.48
CA MET A 59 4.92 -0.52 22.83
C MET A 59 5.43 -1.69 23.70
N PRO A 60 4.55 -2.32 24.48
CA PRO A 60 4.90 -3.50 25.29
C PRO A 60 5.13 -4.76 24.46
N VAL A 61 4.80 -4.75 23.19
CA VAL A 61 4.99 -5.82 22.21
C VAL A 61 5.85 -5.35 21.05
N PRO A 62 6.54 -6.26 20.33
CA PRO A 62 7.32 -5.90 19.15
C PRO A 62 6.50 -5.17 18.09
N VAL A 63 7.15 -4.23 17.40
CA VAL A 63 6.56 -3.43 16.33
C VAL A 63 7.30 -3.67 15.03
N VAL A 64 6.60 -4.17 14.02
CA VAL A 64 7.07 -4.32 12.64
C VAL A 64 6.52 -3.18 11.80
N VAL A 65 7.38 -2.36 11.22
CA VAL A 65 6.98 -1.27 10.34
C VAL A 65 7.13 -1.69 8.89
N VAL A 66 6.05 -1.65 8.15
CA VAL A 66 6.03 -1.81 6.68
C VAL A 66 5.77 -0.44 6.06
N GLY A 67 6.61 -0.05 5.10
CA GLY A 67 6.42 1.23 4.43
C GLY A 67 7.16 1.31 3.11
N ASN A 68 7.31 2.50 2.57
CA ASN A 68 8.09 2.75 1.37
C ASN A 68 8.77 4.13 1.44
N ILE A 69 9.76 4.34 0.60
CA ILE A 69 10.45 5.63 0.47
C ILE A 69 9.93 6.47 -0.70
N THR A 70 8.97 5.96 -1.49
CA THR A 70 8.35 6.65 -2.62
C THR A 70 6.92 7.07 -2.34
N VAL A 71 6.40 8.03 -3.08
CA VAL A 71 4.97 8.36 -3.10
C VAL A 71 4.20 7.38 -3.97
N GLY A 72 3.00 6.99 -3.54
CA GLY A 72 2.07 6.13 -4.28
C GLY A 72 2.02 4.68 -3.81
N GLY A 73 1.18 3.90 -4.46
CA GLY A 73 0.94 2.50 -4.11
C GLY A 73 2.11 1.60 -4.52
N SER A 74 2.79 1.03 -3.55
CA SER A 74 3.91 0.09 -3.73
C SER A 74 3.57 -1.36 -3.33
N GLY A 75 2.29 -1.64 -2.98
CA GLY A 75 1.89 -2.98 -2.54
C GLY A 75 2.10 -3.25 -1.04
N LYS A 76 2.18 -2.22 -0.20
CA LYS A 76 2.34 -2.33 1.26
C LYS A 76 1.22 -3.13 1.93
N THR A 77 -0.01 -2.73 1.71
CA THR A 77 -1.18 -3.35 2.36
C THR A 77 -1.32 -4.84 2.06
N PRO A 78 -1.15 -5.32 0.81
CA PRO A 78 -1.06 -6.76 0.54
C PRO A 78 0.09 -7.47 1.28
N LEU A 79 1.27 -6.82 1.41
CA LEU A 79 2.37 -7.38 2.20
C LEU A 79 2.03 -7.45 3.69
N VAL A 80 1.42 -6.40 4.26
CA VAL A 80 0.97 -6.39 5.66
C VAL A 80 0.04 -7.54 5.94
N ILE A 81 -0.96 -7.78 5.08
CA ILE A 81 -1.88 -8.91 5.22
C ILE A 81 -1.13 -10.24 5.14
N ALA A 82 -0.29 -10.44 4.11
CA ALA A 82 0.46 -11.69 3.93
C ALA A 82 1.43 -11.97 5.09
N LEU A 83 2.07 -10.93 5.62
CA LEU A 83 2.94 -11.05 6.79
C LEU A 83 2.15 -11.37 8.06
N SER A 84 0.98 -10.74 8.25
CA SER A 84 0.07 -11.05 9.36
C SER A 84 -0.41 -12.50 9.30
N ASP A 85 -0.88 -12.97 8.14
CA ASP A 85 -1.28 -14.38 7.92
C ASP A 85 -0.12 -15.33 8.26
N ALA A 86 1.08 -15.03 7.78
CA ALA A 86 2.24 -15.89 7.97
C ALA A 86 2.74 -15.92 9.43
N LEU A 87 2.67 -14.81 10.15
CA LEU A 87 2.98 -14.74 11.59
C LEU A 87 1.91 -15.47 12.42
N GLN A 88 0.63 -15.29 12.06
CA GLN A 88 -0.46 -16.01 12.71
C GLN A 88 -0.31 -17.53 12.56
N ALA A 89 0.08 -18.01 11.38
CA ALA A 89 0.36 -19.43 11.14
C ALA A 89 1.54 -19.96 11.99
N ARG A 90 2.38 -19.06 12.56
CA ARG A 90 3.49 -19.37 13.47
C ARG A 90 3.16 -19.17 14.95
N GLY A 91 1.88 -18.92 15.25
CA GLY A 91 1.36 -18.81 16.61
C GLY A 91 1.43 -17.42 17.22
N PHE A 92 1.71 -16.38 16.42
CA PHE A 92 1.58 -14.98 16.86
C PHE A 92 0.15 -14.48 16.68
N HIS A 93 -0.19 -13.41 17.40
CA HIS A 93 -1.47 -12.72 17.32
C HIS A 93 -1.24 -11.28 16.81
N PRO A 94 -1.12 -11.08 15.47
CA PRO A 94 -0.82 -9.77 14.93
C PRO A 94 -2.03 -8.83 15.01
N GLY A 95 -1.74 -7.58 15.41
CA GLY A 95 -2.66 -6.46 15.25
C GLY A 95 -2.05 -5.42 14.32
N VAL A 96 -2.88 -4.69 13.56
CA VAL A 96 -2.40 -3.76 12.53
C VAL A 96 -2.78 -2.33 12.86
N VAL A 97 -1.87 -1.41 12.64
CA VAL A 97 -2.13 0.03 12.77
C VAL A 97 -1.72 0.79 11.51
N SER A 98 -2.50 1.79 11.14
CA SER A 98 -2.20 2.66 9.99
C SER A 98 -2.52 4.13 10.29
N ARG A 99 -2.20 5.01 9.34
CA ARG A 99 -2.56 6.44 9.43
C ARG A 99 -4.05 6.69 9.25
N GLY A 100 -4.71 5.85 8.44
CA GLY A 100 -6.01 6.19 7.92
C GLY A 100 -5.91 7.35 6.93
N HIS A 101 -5.07 7.20 5.88
CA HIS A 101 -4.90 8.27 4.88
C HIS A 101 -6.23 8.57 4.19
N GLY A 102 -6.58 9.84 4.08
CA GLY A 102 -7.90 10.26 3.56
C GLY A 102 -9.05 10.23 4.57
N GLY A 103 -8.84 9.64 5.75
CA GLY A 103 -9.84 9.57 6.82
C GLY A 103 -9.88 10.79 7.74
N SER A 104 -10.74 10.73 8.78
CA SER A 104 -11.03 11.82 9.73
C SER A 104 -9.84 12.21 10.63
N GLY A 105 -8.84 11.33 10.78
CA GLY A 105 -7.59 11.58 11.50
C GLY A 105 -7.63 11.36 13.01
N GLY A 106 -8.75 10.91 13.57
CA GLY A 106 -8.87 10.44 14.96
C GLY A 106 -8.28 9.04 15.16
N VAL A 107 -8.28 8.55 16.41
CA VAL A 107 -7.98 7.15 16.73
C VAL A 107 -9.29 6.36 16.69
N HIS A 108 -9.36 5.38 15.79
CA HIS A 108 -10.56 4.57 15.55
C HIS A 108 -10.22 3.10 15.37
N ALA A 109 -11.03 2.21 15.93
CA ALA A 109 -11.10 0.83 15.50
C ALA A 109 -11.71 0.77 14.10
N VAL A 110 -11.24 -0.18 13.28
CA VAL A 110 -11.70 -0.35 11.90
C VAL A 110 -12.29 -1.73 11.73
N THR A 111 -13.48 -1.78 11.15
CA THR A 111 -14.17 -3.00 10.73
C THR A 111 -14.24 -3.06 9.19
N PRO A 112 -14.58 -4.20 8.59
CA PRO A 112 -14.77 -4.29 7.13
C PRO A 112 -15.77 -3.26 6.58
N ASP A 113 -16.76 -2.88 7.39
CA ASP A 113 -17.85 -1.97 7.01
C ASP A 113 -17.56 -0.49 7.38
N THR A 114 -16.37 -0.21 7.91
CA THR A 114 -16.00 1.17 8.29
C THR A 114 -15.94 2.06 7.06
N ASP A 115 -16.64 3.18 7.10
CA ASP A 115 -16.65 4.18 6.01
C ASP A 115 -15.21 4.65 5.69
N PRO A 116 -14.77 4.57 4.42
CA PRO A 116 -13.43 5.04 4.00
C PRO A 116 -13.17 6.51 4.33
N ARG A 117 -14.22 7.34 4.47
CA ARG A 117 -14.09 8.74 4.91
C ARG A 117 -13.64 8.89 6.36
N ILE A 118 -13.78 7.83 7.17
CA ILE A 118 -13.33 7.77 8.57
C ILE A 118 -11.93 7.19 8.65
N ALA A 119 -11.72 6.03 8.03
CA ALA A 119 -10.51 5.22 8.18
C ALA A 119 -9.52 5.31 7.02
N GLY A 120 -9.92 5.85 5.87
CA GLY A 120 -9.21 5.70 4.60
C GLY A 120 -9.65 4.42 3.86
N ASP A 121 -9.16 4.22 2.66
CA ASP A 121 -9.60 3.13 1.75
C ASP A 121 -8.82 1.80 1.91
N GLU A 122 -7.69 1.78 2.60
CA GLU A 122 -6.87 0.59 2.81
C GLU A 122 -7.19 -0.16 4.13
N PRO A 123 -7.42 0.51 5.29
CA PRO A 123 -7.65 -0.17 6.55
C PRO A 123 -8.84 -1.13 6.59
N PRO A 124 -10.01 -0.84 5.93
CA PRO A 124 -11.11 -1.81 5.87
C PRO A 124 -10.74 -3.12 5.18
N ILE A 125 -9.78 -3.10 4.24
CA ILE A 125 -9.29 -4.29 3.56
C ILE A 125 -8.51 -5.19 4.53
N VAL A 126 -7.70 -4.60 5.42
CA VAL A 126 -6.97 -5.34 6.47
C VAL A 126 -7.94 -5.92 7.49
N ALA A 127 -8.94 -5.14 7.92
CA ALA A 127 -9.98 -5.63 8.81
C ALA A 127 -10.80 -6.78 8.19
N ALA A 128 -11.09 -6.72 6.89
CA ALA A 128 -11.77 -7.79 6.14
C ALA A 128 -10.91 -9.06 6.00
N ALA A 129 -9.58 -8.97 6.15
CA ALA A 129 -8.69 -10.12 6.24
C ALA A 129 -8.72 -10.78 7.64
N GLY A 130 -9.45 -10.22 8.62
CA GLY A 130 -9.65 -10.80 9.94
C GLY A 130 -8.71 -10.32 11.03
N PHE A 131 -7.89 -9.30 10.77
CA PHE A 131 -6.95 -8.77 11.77
C PHE A 131 -7.54 -7.57 12.53
N PRO A 132 -7.30 -7.49 13.87
CA PRO A 132 -7.56 -6.28 14.64
C PRO A 132 -6.89 -5.07 13.97
N MET A 133 -7.66 -4.04 13.62
CA MET A 133 -7.18 -2.90 12.85
C MET A 133 -7.56 -1.58 13.50
N TRP A 134 -6.57 -0.71 13.73
CA TRP A 134 -6.77 0.66 14.23
C TRP A 134 -6.10 1.68 13.32
N VAL A 135 -6.73 2.84 13.21
CA VAL A 135 -6.14 3.99 12.51
C VAL A 135 -5.89 5.15 13.46
N GLY A 136 -4.91 5.97 13.12
CA GLY A 136 -4.63 7.21 13.86
C GLY A 136 -3.41 7.95 13.31
N ARG A 137 -3.47 9.29 13.25
CA ARG A 137 -2.31 10.11 12.86
C ARG A 137 -1.12 9.89 13.78
N ARG A 138 -1.36 9.70 15.08
CA ARG A 138 -0.39 9.27 16.07
C ARG A 138 -0.45 7.74 16.19
N ARG A 139 0.42 7.03 15.43
CA ARG A 139 0.44 5.55 15.41
C ARG A 139 0.59 4.93 16.80
N ALA A 140 1.39 5.55 17.67
CA ALA A 140 1.55 5.08 19.04
C ALA A 140 0.22 5.11 19.83
N ALA A 141 -0.61 6.14 19.61
CA ALA A 141 -1.94 6.19 20.24
C ALA A 141 -2.88 5.12 19.66
N ALA A 142 -2.82 4.89 18.34
CA ALA A 142 -3.59 3.82 17.71
C ALA A 142 -3.13 2.43 18.19
N ALA A 143 -1.81 2.21 18.32
CA ALA A 143 -1.24 0.95 18.84
C ALA A 143 -1.65 0.68 20.29
N ARG A 144 -1.66 1.70 21.16
CA ARG A 144 -2.18 1.54 22.53
C ARG A 144 -3.63 1.16 22.56
N ALA A 145 -4.48 1.91 21.82
CA ALA A 145 -5.91 1.63 21.76
C ALA A 145 -6.21 0.23 21.22
N LEU A 146 -5.40 -0.24 20.25
CA LEU A 146 -5.48 -1.61 19.76
C LEU A 146 -5.13 -2.62 20.85
N LEU A 147 -4.00 -2.44 21.54
CA LEU A 147 -3.55 -3.36 22.60
C LEU A 147 -4.48 -3.35 23.82
N ASP A 148 -5.07 -2.20 24.16
CA ASP A 148 -6.05 -2.10 25.25
C ASP A 148 -7.35 -2.86 24.89
N ALA A 149 -7.75 -2.87 23.64
CA ALA A 149 -8.96 -3.55 23.15
C ALA A 149 -8.71 -5.04 22.85
N HIS A 150 -7.48 -5.42 22.52
CA HIS A 150 -7.04 -6.75 22.12
C HIS A 150 -5.80 -7.18 22.90
N PRO A 151 -5.94 -7.57 24.19
CA PRO A 151 -4.82 -7.99 25.04
C PRO A 151 -4.08 -9.24 24.52
N GLU A 152 -4.73 -10.01 23.64
CA GLU A 152 -4.12 -11.19 22.98
C GLU A 152 -3.08 -10.83 21.93
N VAL A 153 -3.07 -9.58 21.42
CA VAL A 153 -2.12 -9.14 20.39
C VAL A 153 -0.72 -9.08 20.98
N ASP A 154 0.19 -9.83 20.38
CA ASP A 154 1.59 -9.98 20.80
C ASP A 154 2.61 -9.41 19.80
N VAL A 155 2.15 -8.91 18.64
CA VAL A 155 2.94 -8.17 17.66
C VAL A 155 2.09 -7.13 16.96
N VAL A 156 2.60 -5.91 16.81
CA VAL A 156 1.94 -4.82 16.06
C VAL A 156 2.62 -4.62 14.72
N ILE A 157 1.85 -4.64 13.63
CA ILE A 157 2.32 -4.31 12.29
C ILE A 157 1.83 -2.90 11.93
N CYS A 158 2.75 -1.99 11.59
CA CYS A 158 2.43 -0.62 11.23
C CYS A 158 2.48 -0.42 9.71
N ASP A 159 1.32 -0.27 9.07
CA ASP A 159 1.21 0.01 7.64
C ASP A 159 1.50 1.49 7.34
N ASP A 160 2.32 1.72 6.30
CA ASP A 160 2.87 3.03 5.87
C ASP A 160 3.52 3.81 7.02
N GLY A 161 4.39 3.11 7.77
CA GLY A 161 4.97 3.60 9.02
C GLY A 161 6.40 4.10 8.93
N LEU A 162 7.16 3.93 7.84
CA LEU A 162 8.61 4.21 7.79
C LEU A 162 8.96 5.62 8.26
N GLN A 163 8.22 6.65 7.82
CA GLN A 163 8.46 8.04 8.19
C GLN A 163 7.87 8.42 9.57
N HIS A 164 7.25 7.47 10.30
CA HIS A 164 6.64 7.76 11.60
C HIS A 164 7.59 7.42 12.77
N TYR A 165 8.70 8.13 12.88
CA TYR A 165 9.77 7.89 13.86
C TYR A 165 9.36 8.01 15.34
N ALA A 166 8.18 8.59 15.63
CA ALA A 166 7.65 8.69 16.99
C ALA A 166 7.20 7.34 17.58
N LEU A 167 7.03 6.30 16.77
CA LEU A 167 6.77 4.93 17.20
C LEU A 167 8.06 4.13 17.16
N ALA A 168 8.50 3.59 18.30
CA ALA A 168 9.62 2.64 18.37
C ALA A 168 9.28 1.41 17.52
N ARG A 169 10.29 0.85 16.90
CA ARG A 169 10.16 -0.28 16.00
C ARG A 169 11.29 -1.28 16.21
N ASP A 170 10.98 -2.53 16.02
CA ASP A 170 11.90 -3.66 16.18
C ASP A 170 12.32 -4.21 14.81
N VAL A 171 11.46 -4.02 13.78
CA VAL A 171 11.74 -4.39 12.40
C VAL A 171 11.23 -3.31 11.46
N GLU A 172 12.03 -2.93 10.46
CA GLU A 172 11.66 -2.03 9.37
C GLU A 172 11.74 -2.74 8.03
N ILE A 173 10.64 -2.71 7.27
CA ILE A 173 10.53 -3.31 5.94
C ILE A 173 10.18 -2.21 4.93
N ALA A 174 11.05 -2.00 3.94
CA ALA A 174 10.78 -1.11 2.81
C ALA A 174 10.22 -1.91 1.62
N VAL A 175 9.15 -1.42 1.02
CA VAL A 175 8.55 -2.02 -0.19
C VAL A 175 8.85 -1.15 -1.40
N ILE A 176 9.38 -1.76 -2.47
CA ILE A 176 9.66 -1.09 -3.74
C ILE A 176 8.84 -1.77 -4.84
N ASP A 177 8.16 -0.96 -5.65
CA ASP A 177 7.53 -1.41 -6.89
C ASP A 177 8.58 -1.41 -8.01
N GLU A 178 9.09 -2.60 -8.40
CA GLU A 178 10.13 -2.72 -9.42
C GLU A 178 9.73 -2.11 -10.78
N ALA A 179 8.44 -2.13 -11.14
CA ALA A 179 7.98 -1.54 -12.39
C ALA A 179 8.09 0.00 -12.43
N ARG A 180 8.13 0.64 -11.26
CA ARG A 180 8.27 2.09 -11.11
C ARG A 180 9.65 2.50 -10.60
N GLY A 181 10.33 1.58 -9.91
CA GLY A 181 11.60 1.84 -9.26
C GLY A 181 11.54 3.04 -8.33
N LEU A 182 12.61 3.80 -8.32
CA LEU A 182 12.73 5.04 -7.56
C LEU A 182 12.41 6.30 -8.39
N GLY A 183 11.81 6.10 -9.58
CA GLY A 183 11.50 7.18 -10.52
C GLY A 183 12.77 7.88 -11.00
N ASN A 184 12.76 9.23 -11.03
CA ASN A 184 13.92 10.04 -11.42
C ASN A 184 14.98 10.17 -10.31
N GLY A 185 14.86 9.46 -9.19
CA GLY A 185 15.80 9.45 -8.05
C GLY A 185 15.78 10.72 -7.20
N LEU A 186 14.91 11.69 -7.47
CA LEU A 186 14.86 12.94 -6.73
C LEU A 186 13.83 12.88 -5.59
N LEU A 187 14.11 13.65 -4.55
CA LEU A 187 13.18 13.86 -3.44
C LEU A 187 11.99 14.74 -3.87
N MET A 188 10.90 14.65 -3.13
CA MET A 188 9.76 15.56 -3.32
C MET A 188 10.20 17.03 -3.15
N PRO A 189 9.65 17.97 -3.92
CA PRO A 189 8.63 17.79 -4.96
C PRO A 189 9.20 17.53 -6.38
N ALA A 190 10.51 17.49 -6.59
CA ALA A 190 11.13 17.26 -7.90
C ALA A 190 11.05 15.80 -8.37
N GLY A 191 10.88 14.85 -7.46
CA GLY A 191 10.76 13.43 -7.70
C GLY A 191 9.84 12.74 -6.70
N PRO A 192 9.69 11.41 -6.80
CA PRO A 192 8.75 10.66 -5.99
C PRO A 192 9.27 10.34 -4.58
N LEU A 193 10.54 10.59 -4.25
CA LEU A 193 11.14 10.12 -3.01
C LEU A 193 10.68 10.94 -1.79
N ARG A 194 10.20 10.26 -0.76
CA ARG A 194 9.92 10.81 0.58
C ARG A 194 11.19 10.87 1.44
N GLU A 195 12.11 9.92 1.20
CA GLU A 195 13.42 9.80 1.84
C GLU A 195 14.44 9.41 0.78
N ALA A 196 15.72 9.74 0.99
CA ALA A 196 16.78 9.43 0.05
C ALA A 196 16.99 7.90 -0.06
N GLU A 197 17.56 7.47 -1.18
CA GLU A 197 17.77 6.05 -1.51
C GLU A 197 18.62 5.32 -0.46
N ASP A 198 19.60 6.01 0.15
CA ASP A 198 20.45 5.50 1.23
C ASP A 198 19.64 4.96 2.44
N ARG A 199 18.37 5.36 2.56
CA ARG A 199 17.46 4.81 3.58
C ARG A 199 17.21 3.31 3.42
N LEU A 200 17.34 2.77 2.22
CA LEU A 200 17.18 1.34 1.96
C LEU A 200 18.30 0.49 2.56
N ASP A 201 19.48 1.06 2.76
CA ASP A 201 20.61 0.36 3.40
C ASP A 201 20.44 0.25 4.91
N GLU A 202 19.55 1.06 5.49
CA GLU A 202 19.35 1.16 6.94
C GLU A 202 18.14 0.37 7.43
N VAL A 203 17.18 0.04 6.56
CA VAL A 203 16.04 -0.83 6.92
C VAL A 203 16.50 -2.27 7.12
N ASP A 204 15.75 -3.03 7.90
CA ASP A 204 16.05 -4.44 8.15
C ASP A 204 15.83 -5.32 6.92
N ALA A 205 14.81 -5.00 6.11
CA ALA A 205 14.53 -5.73 4.87
C ALA A 205 13.96 -4.82 3.77
N VAL A 206 14.29 -5.16 2.51
CA VAL A 206 13.73 -4.56 1.31
C VAL A 206 12.95 -5.61 0.54
N VAL A 207 11.65 -5.38 0.33
CA VAL A 207 10.77 -6.26 -0.44
C VAL A 207 10.46 -5.62 -1.79
N ARG A 208 10.83 -6.29 -2.87
CA ARG A 208 10.65 -5.82 -4.24
C ARG A 208 9.40 -6.45 -4.86
N LEU A 209 8.40 -5.64 -5.17
CA LEU A 209 7.20 -6.11 -5.86
C LEU A 209 7.50 -6.25 -7.36
N VAL A 210 7.48 -7.48 -7.85
CA VAL A 210 7.70 -7.82 -9.26
C VAL A 210 6.40 -8.30 -9.91
N SER A 211 6.31 -8.16 -11.23
CA SER A 211 5.27 -8.75 -12.06
C SER A 211 5.82 -9.95 -12.80
N GLY A 212 5.17 -11.12 -12.70
CA GLY A 212 5.63 -12.36 -13.33
C GLY A 212 6.47 -13.24 -12.42
N ALA A 213 7.39 -14.02 -13.01
CA ALA A 213 8.22 -14.96 -12.26
C ALA A 213 9.21 -14.24 -11.34
N VAL A 214 9.34 -14.74 -10.12
CA VAL A 214 10.38 -14.28 -9.18
C VAL A 214 11.76 -14.69 -9.71
N PRO A 215 12.75 -13.79 -9.73
CA PRO A 215 14.12 -14.16 -10.10
C PRO A 215 14.66 -15.26 -9.18
N HIS A 216 15.32 -16.28 -9.76
CA HIS A 216 15.83 -17.46 -9.03
C HIS A 216 16.98 -17.18 -8.05
N GLU A 217 17.55 -15.99 -8.05
CA GLU A 217 18.74 -15.63 -7.27
C GLU A 217 18.48 -15.21 -5.81
N THR A 218 17.27 -15.47 -5.28
CA THR A 218 16.83 -14.94 -3.98
C THR A 218 16.92 -15.93 -2.83
N GLN A 219 17.90 -16.83 -2.81
CA GLN A 219 18.27 -17.53 -1.57
C GLN A 219 19.18 -16.62 -0.73
N GLY A 220 18.58 -15.56 -0.18
CA GLY A 220 19.24 -14.57 0.65
C GLY A 220 18.91 -14.73 2.15
N ASP A 221 19.51 -13.88 2.92
CA ASP A 221 19.33 -13.76 4.39
C ASP A 221 17.96 -13.16 4.82
N GLY A 222 17.02 -13.02 3.90
CA GLY A 222 15.71 -12.38 4.12
C GLY A 222 15.73 -10.85 4.07
N ARG A 223 16.89 -10.22 3.94
CA ARG A 223 17.02 -8.76 3.91
C ARG A 223 16.66 -8.13 2.56
N SER A 224 16.86 -8.84 1.45
CA SER A 224 16.43 -8.42 0.11
C SER A 224 15.65 -9.55 -0.52
N THR A 225 14.33 -9.36 -0.66
CA THR A 225 13.43 -10.41 -1.13
C THR A 225 12.45 -9.85 -2.16
N PHE A 226 11.75 -10.77 -2.84
CA PHE A 226 10.72 -10.40 -3.80
C PHE A 226 9.34 -10.80 -3.30
N MET A 227 8.34 -10.06 -3.77
CA MET A 227 6.95 -10.48 -3.67
C MET A 227 6.26 -10.34 -5.03
N THR A 228 5.22 -11.15 -5.24
CA THR A 228 4.31 -11.05 -6.38
C THR A 228 2.88 -10.86 -5.91
N HIS A 229 2.04 -10.35 -6.79
CA HIS A 229 0.60 -10.31 -6.56
C HIS A 229 -0.07 -11.46 -7.31
N GLN A 230 -0.73 -12.34 -6.57
CA GLN A 230 -1.58 -13.39 -7.11
C GLN A 230 -3.03 -12.94 -7.08
N PRO A 231 -3.70 -12.82 -8.24
CA PRO A 231 -5.13 -12.57 -8.27
C PRO A 231 -5.90 -13.77 -7.70
N LEU A 232 -6.96 -13.48 -6.97
CA LEU A 232 -7.89 -14.47 -6.42
C LEU A 232 -9.16 -14.53 -7.28
N ALA A 233 -10.18 -15.26 -6.84
CA ALA A 233 -11.50 -15.23 -7.48
C ALA A 233 -12.13 -13.83 -7.34
N TRP A 234 -12.78 -13.38 -8.40
CA TRP A 234 -13.57 -12.16 -8.40
C TRP A 234 -14.63 -12.19 -7.31
N ARG A 235 -14.88 -11.06 -6.69
CA ARG A 235 -15.92 -10.88 -5.67
C ARG A 235 -16.88 -9.79 -6.10
N ASN A 236 -18.17 -9.99 -5.87
CA ASN A 236 -19.15 -8.94 -6.11
C ASN A 236 -19.05 -7.89 -5.00
N VAL A 237 -19.13 -6.59 -5.36
CA VAL A 237 -18.98 -5.50 -4.38
C VAL A 237 -20.17 -5.44 -3.42
N ARG A 238 -21.38 -5.70 -3.92
CA ARG A 238 -22.61 -5.66 -3.12
C ARG A 238 -22.78 -6.91 -2.25
N ASP A 239 -22.33 -8.06 -2.77
CA ASP A 239 -22.37 -9.34 -2.06
C ASP A 239 -20.99 -10.03 -2.15
N PRO A 240 -20.10 -9.80 -1.19
CA PRO A 240 -18.75 -10.36 -1.20
C PRO A 240 -18.69 -11.90 -1.12
N HIS A 241 -19.78 -12.57 -0.75
CA HIS A 241 -19.89 -14.05 -0.77
C HIS A 241 -20.07 -14.59 -2.19
N ARG A 242 -20.59 -13.77 -3.10
CA ARG A 242 -20.72 -14.12 -4.51
C ARG A 242 -19.38 -14.00 -5.20
N SER A 243 -18.85 -15.13 -5.68
CA SER A 243 -17.57 -15.19 -6.39
C SER A 243 -17.74 -15.60 -7.84
N ASP A 244 -16.74 -15.30 -8.68
CA ASP A 244 -16.69 -15.63 -10.10
C ASP A 244 -15.24 -15.94 -10.52
N ASP A 245 -15.05 -16.82 -11.48
CA ASP A 245 -13.72 -17.14 -12.03
C ASP A 245 -13.25 -16.14 -13.11
N GLY A 246 -14.13 -15.22 -13.49
CA GLY A 246 -13.85 -14.20 -14.51
C GLY A 246 -14.20 -14.58 -15.94
N THR A 247 -14.64 -15.82 -16.20
CA THR A 247 -14.96 -16.26 -17.57
C THR A 247 -16.08 -15.45 -18.21
N ARG A 248 -17.07 -15.03 -17.43
CA ARG A 248 -18.19 -14.18 -17.87
C ARG A 248 -17.76 -12.76 -18.27
N PHE A 249 -16.58 -12.31 -17.86
CA PHE A 249 -16.09 -10.96 -18.14
C PHE A 249 -15.32 -10.85 -19.46
N ARG A 250 -15.36 -11.88 -20.31
CA ARG A 250 -14.77 -11.88 -21.65
C ARG A 250 -15.66 -11.27 -22.73
N GLY A 251 -16.92 -10.96 -22.39
CA GLY A 251 -17.91 -10.43 -23.31
C GLY A 251 -17.83 -8.91 -23.52
N PRO A 252 -18.67 -8.36 -24.41
CA PRO A 252 -18.80 -6.91 -24.59
C PRO A 252 -19.47 -6.25 -23.37
N GLY A 253 -19.32 -4.93 -23.26
CA GLY A 253 -19.91 -4.16 -22.17
C GLY A 253 -19.19 -4.31 -20.82
N VAL A 254 -17.96 -4.85 -20.82
CA VAL A 254 -17.14 -4.92 -19.62
C VAL A 254 -16.25 -3.69 -19.54
N HIS A 255 -16.33 -2.99 -18.42
CA HIS A 255 -15.53 -1.81 -18.11
C HIS A 255 -14.61 -2.13 -16.94
N ALA A 256 -13.37 -1.61 -16.98
CA ALA A 256 -12.42 -1.72 -15.87
C ALA A 256 -12.03 -0.33 -15.37
N VAL A 257 -12.16 -0.11 -14.08
CA VAL A 257 -11.85 1.17 -13.44
C VAL A 257 -10.75 0.98 -12.40
N ALA A 258 -9.83 1.94 -12.29
CA ALA A 258 -8.79 1.90 -11.29
C ALA A 258 -8.37 3.31 -10.86
N GLY A 259 -8.66 3.65 -9.59
CA GLY A 259 -8.26 4.88 -8.89
C GLY A 259 -7.17 4.59 -7.87
N ILE A 260 -6.06 4.01 -8.32
CA ILE A 260 -4.89 3.62 -7.53
C ILE A 260 -3.61 4.23 -8.11
N GLY A 261 -2.53 4.25 -7.34
CA GLY A 261 -1.25 4.86 -7.75
C GLY A 261 -0.63 4.30 -9.04
N ASN A 262 -0.97 3.06 -9.45
CA ASN A 262 -0.54 2.45 -10.71
C ASN A 262 -1.69 1.70 -11.40
N PRO A 263 -2.62 2.40 -12.07
CA PRO A 263 -3.77 1.78 -12.75
C PRO A 263 -3.36 0.77 -13.81
N GLN A 264 -2.23 1.02 -14.50
CA GLN A 264 -1.76 0.17 -15.59
C GLN A 264 -1.37 -1.23 -15.12
N ARG A 265 -0.94 -1.40 -13.86
CA ARG A 265 -0.70 -2.73 -13.30
C ARG A 265 -1.99 -3.53 -13.23
N PHE A 266 -3.07 -2.91 -12.76
CA PHE A 266 -4.38 -3.57 -12.72
C PHE A 266 -4.85 -3.97 -14.12
N PHE A 267 -4.81 -3.05 -15.07
CA PHE A 267 -5.22 -3.36 -16.44
C PHE A 267 -4.33 -4.42 -17.12
N ALA A 268 -3.02 -4.40 -16.87
CA ALA A 268 -2.13 -5.45 -17.36
C ALA A 268 -2.46 -6.83 -16.76
N MET A 269 -2.84 -6.86 -15.48
CA MET A 269 -3.29 -8.10 -14.81
C MET A 269 -4.58 -8.64 -15.44
N LEU A 270 -5.52 -7.78 -15.82
CA LEU A 270 -6.75 -8.19 -16.52
C LEU A 270 -6.43 -8.76 -17.91
N ARG A 271 -5.58 -8.07 -18.67
CA ARG A 271 -5.13 -8.55 -20.00
C ARG A 271 -4.43 -9.91 -19.91
N ALA A 272 -3.60 -10.12 -18.87
CA ALA A 272 -2.95 -11.41 -18.64
C ALA A 272 -3.93 -12.56 -18.35
N GLN A 273 -5.15 -12.23 -17.84
CA GLN A 273 -6.25 -13.19 -17.67
C GLN A 273 -7.10 -13.36 -18.93
N GLY A 274 -6.71 -12.74 -20.06
CA GLY A 274 -7.45 -12.80 -21.32
C GLY A 274 -8.70 -11.90 -21.35
N LEU A 275 -8.78 -10.92 -20.46
CA LEU A 275 -9.87 -9.93 -20.44
C LEU A 275 -9.49 -8.70 -21.27
N THR A 276 -10.44 -8.13 -21.98
CA THR A 276 -10.28 -6.93 -22.82
C THR A 276 -11.34 -5.87 -22.49
N PRO A 277 -11.41 -5.41 -21.24
CA PRO A 277 -12.40 -4.40 -20.85
C PRO A 277 -12.06 -3.02 -21.43
N ALA A 278 -13.06 -2.14 -21.49
CA ALA A 278 -12.82 -0.71 -21.67
C ALA A 278 -12.14 -0.16 -20.40
N GLU A 279 -10.91 0.34 -20.54
CA GLU A 279 -10.07 0.77 -19.41
C GLU A 279 -10.30 2.25 -19.06
N HIS A 280 -10.59 2.52 -17.79
CA HIS A 280 -10.84 3.86 -17.24
C HIS A 280 -9.90 4.13 -16.06
N PRO A 281 -8.74 4.75 -16.26
CA PRO A 281 -7.87 5.18 -15.17
C PRO A 281 -8.44 6.42 -14.48
N PHE A 282 -8.39 6.42 -13.15
CA PHE A 282 -8.71 7.54 -12.27
C PHE A 282 -7.50 7.92 -11.41
N ASP A 283 -7.53 9.09 -10.80
CA ASP A 283 -6.52 9.52 -9.85
C ASP A 283 -6.44 8.58 -8.63
N ASP A 284 -5.24 8.48 -8.03
CA ASP A 284 -5.08 7.73 -6.77
C ASP A 284 -5.97 8.36 -5.68
N HIS A 285 -6.67 7.51 -4.94
CA HIS A 285 -7.66 7.89 -3.93
C HIS A 285 -8.89 8.64 -4.49
N HIS A 286 -9.22 8.48 -5.78
CA HIS A 286 -10.43 9.06 -6.35
C HIS A 286 -11.68 8.69 -5.53
N ALA A 287 -12.49 9.69 -5.19
CA ALA A 287 -13.76 9.49 -4.50
C ALA A 287 -14.85 9.21 -5.53
N PHE A 288 -15.08 7.94 -5.82
CA PHE A 288 -16.05 7.53 -6.83
C PHE A 288 -17.48 7.94 -6.46
N THR A 289 -18.20 8.40 -7.48
CA THR A 289 -19.64 8.63 -7.44
C THR A 289 -20.33 7.66 -8.41
N ARG A 290 -21.64 7.44 -8.24
CA ARG A 290 -22.42 6.63 -9.19
C ARG A 290 -22.30 7.15 -10.64
N LYS A 291 -22.19 8.48 -10.82
CA LYS A 291 -22.07 9.12 -12.15
C LYS A 291 -20.73 8.77 -12.84
N ASP A 292 -19.66 8.63 -12.09
CA ASP A 292 -18.34 8.29 -12.66
C ASP A 292 -18.33 6.87 -13.27
N LEU A 293 -19.25 6.01 -12.80
CA LEU A 293 -19.35 4.60 -13.16
C LEU A 293 -20.64 4.27 -13.93
N ASP A 294 -21.33 5.26 -14.43
CA ASP A 294 -22.52 5.10 -15.26
C ASP A 294 -22.13 4.92 -16.74
N TYR A 295 -21.83 3.69 -17.10
CA TYR A 295 -21.49 3.33 -18.49
C TYR A 295 -22.71 2.69 -19.15
N PRO A 296 -23.29 3.32 -20.20
CA PRO A 296 -24.44 2.77 -20.91
C PRO A 296 -24.13 1.39 -21.49
N GLY A 297 -25.00 0.42 -21.20
CA GLY A 297 -24.85 -0.97 -21.68
C GLY A 297 -23.80 -1.78 -20.94
N ALA A 298 -23.24 -1.27 -19.83
CA ALA A 298 -22.29 -2.02 -19.03
C ALA A 298 -22.91 -3.30 -18.47
N THR A 299 -22.28 -4.43 -18.75
CA THR A 299 -22.62 -5.77 -18.20
C THR A 299 -21.85 -6.08 -16.93
N ALA A 300 -20.62 -5.52 -16.80
CA ALA A 300 -19.79 -5.62 -15.60
C ALA A 300 -18.88 -4.39 -15.48
N ILE A 301 -18.61 -3.99 -14.23
CA ILE A 301 -17.65 -2.95 -13.86
C ILE A 301 -16.63 -3.60 -12.94
N LEU A 302 -15.42 -3.78 -13.46
CA LEU A 302 -14.31 -4.44 -12.79
C LEU A 302 -13.43 -3.41 -12.12
N MET A 303 -13.03 -3.65 -10.86
CA MET A 303 -12.23 -2.71 -10.10
C MET A 303 -11.25 -3.38 -9.15
N THR A 304 -10.35 -2.59 -8.59
CA THR A 304 -9.48 -3.06 -7.51
C THR A 304 -10.26 -3.20 -6.21
N GLN A 305 -9.77 -3.98 -5.26
CA GLN A 305 -10.37 -4.08 -3.93
C GLN A 305 -10.39 -2.72 -3.20
N LYS A 306 -9.35 -1.90 -3.39
CA LYS A 306 -9.25 -0.53 -2.85
C LYS A 306 -10.35 0.39 -3.40
N ASP A 307 -10.71 0.24 -4.67
CA ASP A 307 -11.77 1.04 -5.28
C ASP A 307 -13.15 0.51 -4.88
N ALA A 308 -13.31 -0.82 -4.71
CA ALA A 308 -14.55 -1.44 -4.28
C ALA A 308 -15.04 -0.91 -2.92
N VAL A 309 -14.13 -0.73 -1.95
CA VAL A 309 -14.46 -0.15 -0.64
C VAL A 309 -15.10 1.23 -0.78
N LYS A 310 -14.64 2.05 -1.73
CA LYS A 310 -15.18 3.39 -2.00
C LYS A 310 -16.54 3.37 -2.70
N CYS A 311 -16.86 2.27 -3.39
CA CYS A 311 -18.10 2.10 -4.16
C CYS A 311 -19.20 1.34 -3.42
N ALA A 312 -18.89 0.70 -2.29
CA ALA A 312 -19.79 -0.22 -1.58
C ALA A 312 -21.19 0.37 -1.31
N SER A 313 -21.28 1.65 -0.97
CA SER A 313 -22.55 2.30 -0.63
C SER A 313 -23.53 2.47 -1.79
N PHE A 314 -23.06 2.41 -3.05
CA PHE A 314 -23.89 2.61 -4.24
C PHE A 314 -23.73 1.52 -5.30
N ALA A 315 -22.89 0.52 -5.05
CA ALA A 315 -22.66 -0.59 -5.97
C ALA A 315 -23.94 -1.40 -6.24
N ASP A 316 -24.10 -1.84 -7.47
CA ASP A 316 -25.11 -2.79 -7.89
C ASP A 316 -24.48 -4.15 -8.28
N GLU A 317 -25.25 -5.07 -8.84
CA GLU A 317 -24.82 -6.44 -9.17
C GLU A 317 -23.75 -6.51 -10.28
N ARG A 318 -23.53 -5.44 -11.02
CA ARG A 318 -22.53 -5.33 -12.09
C ARG A 318 -21.12 -5.06 -11.54
N PHE A 319 -20.99 -4.64 -10.30
CA PHE A 319 -19.71 -4.21 -9.69
C PHE A 319 -18.95 -5.40 -9.12
N TRP A 320 -17.74 -5.62 -9.62
CA TRP A 320 -16.88 -6.72 -9.23
C TRP A 320 -15.47 -6.23 -8.94
N TYR A 321 -14.86 -6.74 -7.88
CA TYR A 321 -13.47 -6.45 -7.57
C TYR A 321 -12.61 -7.71 -7.60
N LEU A 322 -11.33 -7.51 -7.91
CA LEU A 322 -10.34 -8.56 -7.93
C LEU A 322 -9.49 -8.46 -6.65
N PRO A 323 -9.71 -9.33 -5.66
CA PRO A 323 -8.80 -9.43 -4.53
C PRO A 323 -7.43 -9.93 -5.00
N ILE A 324 -6.38 -9.46 -4.36
CA ILE A 324 -5.01 -9.93 -4.60
C ILE A 324 -4.42 -10.43 -3.30
N ARG A 325 -3.62 -11.49 -3.39
CA ARG A 325 -2.76 -11.97 -2.31
C ARG A 325 -1.31 -11.63 -2.66
N ALA A 326 -0.56 -11.09 -1.71
CA ALA A 326 0.88 -11.02 -1.86
C ALA A 326 1.47 -12.41 -1.56
N VAL A 327 2.27 -12.92 -2.49
CA VAL A 327 3.10 -14.12 -2.30
C VAL A 327 4.48 -13.61 -1.97
N VAL A 328 4.92 -13.87 -0.75
CA VAL A 328 6.20 -13.41 -0.19
C VAL A 328 7.17 -14.58 -0.03
N ASP A 329 8.46 -14.28 -0.11
CA ASP A 329 9.49 -15.27 0.15
C ASP A 329 9.42 -15.74 1.62
N PRO A 330 9.41 -17.04 1.91
CA PRO A 330 9.40 -17.56 3.26
C PRO A 330 10.58 -17.10 4.13
N SER A 331 11.72 -16.77 3.52
CA SER A 331 12.90 -16.23 4.22
C SER A 331 12.62 -14.89 4.90
N LEU A 332 11.82 -14.01 4.29
CA LEU A 332 11.38 -12.76 4.91
C LEU A 332 10.63 -13.03 6.21
N VAL A 333 9.69 -13.98 6.18
CA VAL A 333 8.87 -14.28 7.36
C VAL A 333 9.73 -14.89 8.48
N ALA A 334 10.66 -15.77 8.13
CA ALA A 334 11.60 -16.36 9.11
C ALA A 334 12.52 -15.28 9.70
N PHE A 335 13.00 -14.35 8.88
CA PHE A 335 13.81 -13.21 9.32
C PHE A 335 13.04 -12.31 10.30
N VAL A 336 11.80 -11.94 9.97
CA VAL A 336 10.94 -11.12 10.83
C VAL A 336 10.66 -11.85 12.15
N GLU A 337 10.29 -13.14 12.10
CA GLU A 337 10.07 -13.96 13.30
C GLU A 337 11.30 -13.98 14.22
N GLN A 338 12.48 -14.21 13.66
CA GLN A 338 13.73 -14.20 14.44
C GLN A 338 13.95 -12.86 15.15
N LYS A 339 13.72 -11.75 14.46
CA LYS A 339 13.87 -10.39 15.00
C LYS A 339 12.90 -10.12 16.15
N ILE A 340 11.60 -10.42 15.98
CA ILE A 340 10.59 -10.15 17.00
C ILE A 340 10.77 -11.03 18.24
N ARG A 341 11.17 -12.31 18.07
CA ARG A 341 11.50 -13.19 19.23
C ARG A 341 12.74 -12.71 19.97
N GLY A 342 13.75 -12.21 19.27
CA GLY A 342 14.93 -11.60 19.88
C GLY A 342 14.61 -10.33 20.67
N SER A 343 13.66 -9.53 20.20
CA SER A 343 13.20 -8.31 20.88
C SER A 343 12.35 -8.60 22.14
N GLN A 344 11.63 -9.73 22.18
CA GLN A 344 10.86 -10.17 23.35
C GLN A 344 11.75 -10.71 24.47
N ALA A 345 12.95 -11.18 24.13
CA ALA A 345 13.89 -11.77 25.11
C ALA A 345 14.86 -10.74 25.73
N ALA A 346 14.90 -9.51 25.23
CA ALA A 346 15.76 -8.42 25.67
C ALA A 346 15.00 -7.42 26.55
#